data_33a6ef6cb43426696bfd34707ef028e9
#
_entry.id   33a6ef6cb43426696bfd34707ef028e9
#
_cell.length_a   1.000
_cell.length_b   1.000
_cell.length_c   1.000
_cell.angle_alpha   90.00
_cell.angle_beta   90.00
_cell.angle_gamma   90.00
#
_symmetry.space_group_name_H-M   'P 1'
#
loop_
_entity.id
_entity.type
_entity.pdbx_description
1 polymer ?
#
loop_
_entity_poly.entity_id
_entity_poly.type
_entity_poly.pdbx_seq_one_letter_code
_entity_poly.pdbx_strand_id
1 'polypeptide(L)'
;MMKKILTALALTLATQASVAGGIPDPLRIATEGAYPPFNGVDANGNLIGFDVDIAMALCEEMKANCELVAQDWDGIIPALVANKYDAIIASMSITDERKQTIDFTNKYYSNYLAVIEPKGSGSGPGNLAGKSVGAQRSTVASQWAEDNLMGRSDVKLYDTQTAAYADLSAGRLDAMVSDIYPAMDWLKDNSGYALAGDKIDINDQIGIGIRQGESDLKAAFNKAIEAIRANGKYAEINAKYFAADIY
;
A
#
# COMPACT_ATOMS: atom_id res chain seq x y z
N MET A 1 -24.69 70.46 -17.24
CA MET A 1 -23.97 69.43 -18.04
C MET A 1 -23.50 68.36 -17.08
N MET A 2 -24.28 67.29 -16.95
CA MET A 2 -23.92 66.12 -16.11
C MET A 2 -23.35 65.01 -17.00
N LYS A 3 -22.07 64.65 -16.81
CA LYS A 3 -21.41 63.54 -17.49
C LYS A 3 -21.79 62.26 -16.75
N LYS A 4 -22.53 61.34 -17.41
CA LYS A 4 -22.80 60.00 -16.97
C LYS A 4 -21.54 59.14 -17.22
N ILE A 5 -20.93 58.64 -16.16
CA ILE A 5 -19.86 57.64 -16.23
C ILE A 5 -20.54 56.27 -16.24
N LEU A 6 -20.45 55.56 -17.35
CA LEU A 6 -20.80 54.14 -17.44
C LEU A 6 -19.60 53.31 -16.97
N THR A 7 -19.74 52.66 -15.82
CA THR A 7 -18.77 51.66 -15.36
C THR A 7 -19.15 50.32 -15.95
N ALA A 8 -18.35 49.81 -16.89
CA ALA A 8 -18.50 48.46 -17.45
C ALA A 8 -17.92 47.46 -16.46
N LEU A 9 -18.77 46.63 -15.90
CA LEU A 9 -18.39 45.50 -15.04
C LEU A 9 -17.96 44.33 -15.93
N ALA A 10 -16.67 44.10 -16.09
CA ALA A 10 -16.16 42.94 -16.81
C ALA A 10 -16.32 41.69 -15.92
N LEU A 11 -17.28 40.84 -16.28
CA LEU A 11 -17.47 39.52 -15.68
C LEU A 11 -16.41 38.58 -16.25
N THR A 12 -15.33 38.32 -15.50
CA THR A 12 -14.38 37.28 -15.85
C THR A 12 -15.03 35.91 -15.56
N LEU A 13 -15.49 35.23 -16.59
CA LEU A 13 -15.81 33.80 -16.51
C LEU A 13 -14.49 33.05 -16.28
N ALA A 14 -14.27 32.58 -15.06
CA ALA A 14 -13.30 31.54 -14.79
C ALA A 14 -13.80 30.25 -15.46
N THR A 15 -13.28 29.94 -16.63
CA THR A 15 -13.43 28.63 -17.24
C THR A 15 -12.75 27.61 -16.32
N GLN A 16 -13.54 26.88 -15.55
CA GLN A 16 -13.07 25.63 -14.96
C GLN A 16 -12.82 24.70 -16.14
N ALA A 17 -11.55 24.49 -16.46
CA ALA A 17 -11.15 23.43 -17.35
C ALA A 17 -11.54 22.11 -16.67
N SER A 18 -12.67 21.54 -17.10
CA SER A 18 -12.95 20.12 -16.88
C SER A 18 -11.79 19.38 -17.52
N VAL A 19 -10.94 18.75 -16.71
CA VAL A 19 -9.95 17.80 -17.20
C VAL A 19 -10.76 16.64 -17.77
N ALA A 20 -10.98 16.65 -19.08
CA ALA A 20 -11.52 15.51 -19.80
C ALA A 20 -10.50 14.38 -19.66
N GLY A 21 -10.96 13.22 -19.20
CA GLY A 21 -10.27 12.00 -18.88
C GLY A 21 -8.99 11.72 -19.64
N GLY A 22 -7.85 12.01 -19.01
CA GLY A 22 -6.51 11.68 -19.47
C GLY A 22 -5.65 11.26 -18.28
N ILE A 23 -4.53 10.59 -18.57
CA ILE A 23 -3.52 10.31 -17.55
C ILE A 23 -2.92 11.67 -17.15
N PRO A 24 -2.82 12.01 -15.85
CA PRO A 24 -2.15 13.23 -15.39
C PRO A 24 -0.69 13.32 -15.87
N ASP A 25 -0.20 14.54 -16.09
CA ASP A 25 1.20 14.78 -16.45
C ASP A 25 1.77 15.93 -15.57
N PRO A 26 2.66 15.64 -14.61
CA PRO A 26 3.11 14.30 -14.21
C PRO A 26 2.03 13.47 -13.51
N LEU A 27 2.09 12.14 -13.67
CA LEU A 27 1.32 11.18 -12.88
C LEU A 27 2.05 10.94 -11.55
N ARG A 28 1.49 11.44 -10.46
CA ARG A 28 2.08 11.32 -9.12
C ARG A 28 1.57 10.07 -8.44
N ILE A 29 2.49 9.20 -8.00
CA ILE A 29 2.19 7.91 -7.39
C ILE A 29 2.79 7.87 -5.98
N ALA A 30 1.95 7.66 -4.98
CA ALA A 30 2.38 7.56 -3.60
C ALA A 30 2.69 6.11 -3.20
N THR A 31 3.71 5.97 -2.36
CA THR A 31 4.05 4.76 -1.63
C THR A 31 4.51 5.10 -0.21
N GLU A 32 4.51 4.12 0.71
CA GLU A 32 4.85 4.42 2.11
C GLU A 32 6.36 4.64 2.29
N GLY A 33 7.20 3.76 1.72
CA GLY A 33 8.66 3.80 1.90
C GLY A 33 9.16 3.14 3.19
N ALA A 34 8.32 2.43 3.92
CA ALA A 34 8.65 1.75 5.19
C ALA A 34 8.15 0.29 5.27
N TYR A 35 7.91 -0.35 4.12
CA TYR A 35 7.32 -1.67 3.99
C TYR A 35 8.13 -2.61 3.07
N PRO A 36 9.39 -2.95 3.42
CA PRO A 36 10.20 -3.86 2.60
C PRO A 36 9.59 -5.28 2.58
N PRO A 37 9.75 -6.03 1.46
CA PRO A 37 10.50 -5.70 0.25
C PRO A 37 9.67 -4.93 -0.80
N PHE A 38 8.43 -4.51 -0.47
CA PHE A 38 7.53 -3.87 -1.41
C PHE A 38 7.89 -2.41 -1.66
N ASN A 39 8.09 -1.65 -0.59
CA ASN A 39 8.53 -0.27 -0.69
C ASN A 39 9.41 0.10 0.50
N GLY A 40 10.48 0.80 0.24
CA GLY A 40 11.47 1.23 1.21
C GLY A 40 12.25 2.42 0.70
N VAL A 41 13.19 2.89 1.51
CA VAL A 41 14.09 4.00 1.16
C VAL A 41 15.53 3.49 1.23
N ASP A 42 16.30 3.71 0.16
CA ASP A 42 17.73 3.35 0.13
C ASP A 42 18.59 4.34 0.94
N ALA A 43 19.89 4.07 1.03
CA ALA A 43 20.84 4.92 1.75
C ALA A 43 20.99 6.35 1.16
N ASN A 44 20.54 6.57 -0.08
CA ASN A 44 20.57 7.87 -0.76
C ASN A 44 19.22 8.61 -0.65
N GLY A 45 18.22 8.00 -0.02
CA GLY A 45 16.88 8.56 0.12
C GLY A 45 15.94 8.26 -1.06
N ASN A 46 16.31 7.36 -1.97
CA ASN A 46 15.44 6.99 -3.08
C ASN A 46 14.45 5.92 -2.66
N LEU A 47 13.22 6.01 -3.17
CA LEU A 47 12.22 4.96 -3.03
C LEU A 47 12.63 3.73 -3.86
N ILE A 48 12.58 2.55 -3.25
CA ILE A 48 12.94 1.26 -3.84
C ILE A 48 11.93 0.18 -3.43
N GLY A 49 11.91 -0.93 -4.15
CA GLY A 49 11.12 -2.12 -3.79
C GLY A 49 10.19 -2.58 -4.91
N PHE A 50 9.45 -3.66 -4.64
CA PHE A 50 8.55 -4.28 -5.62
C PHE A 50 7.48 -3.31 -6.11
N ASP A 51 6.79 -2.58 -5.20
CA ASP A 51 5.76 -1.59 -5.56
C ASP A 51 6.32 -0.49 -6.45
N VAL A 52 7.56 -0.05 -6.15
CA VAL A 52 8.27 0.98 -6.93
C VAL A 52 8.60 0.48 -8.33
N ASP A 53 9.15 -0.74 -8.44
CA ASP A 53 9.46 -1.34 -9.74
C ASP A 53 8.19 -1.60 -10.57
N ILE A 54 7.09 -2.05 -9.93
CA ILE A 54 5.78 -2.19 -10.58
C ILE A 54 5.27 -0.83 -11.04
N ALA A 55 5.29 0.19 -10.19
CA ALA A 55 4.84 1.54 -10.55
C ALA A 55 5.58 2.05 -11.80
N MET A 56 6.91 1.93 -11.83
CA MET A 56 7.72 2.39 -12.96
C MET A 56 7.46 1.58 -14.23
N ALA A 57 7.24 0.25 -14.13
CA ALA A 57 6.89 -0.58 -15.27
C ALA A 57 5.51 -0.22 -15.85
N LEU A 58 4.54 0.09 -14.98
CA LEU A 58 3.21 0.55 -15.41
C LEU A 58 3.30 1.92 -16.09
N CYS A 59 4.12 2.82 -15.57
CA CYS A 59 4.38 4.14 -16.17
C CYS A 59 4.99 4.03 -17.57
N GLU A 60 5.98 3.14 -17.73
CA GLU A 60 6.60 2.86 -19.04
C GLU A 60 5.57 2.33 -20.04
N GLU A 61 4.74 1.36 -19.63
CA GLU A 61 3.68 0.77 -20.46
C GLU A 61 2.63 1.82 -20.87
N MET A 62 2.24 2.69 -19.95
CA MET A 62 1.30 3.79 -20.19
C MET A 62 1.93 4.97 -20.95
N LYS A 63 3.27 5.00 -21.10
CA LYS A 63 4.04 6.15 -21.61
C LYS A 63 3.77 7.43 -20.80
N ALA A 64 3.56 7.29 -19.52
CA ALA A 64 3.30 8.38 -18.59
C ALA A 64 4.60 8.91 -17.99
N ASN A 65 4.65 10.23 -17.76
CA ASN A 65 5.69 10.86 -16.97
C ASN A 65 5.31 10.73 -15.49
N CYS A 66 6.00 9.88 -14.74
CA CYS A 66 5.61 9.56 -13.37
C CYS A 66 6.57 10.17 -12.34
N GLU A 67 5.99 10.61 -11.23
CA GLU A 67 6.72 11.04 -10.04
C GLU A 67 6.30 10.17 -8.85
N LEU A 68 7.30 9.62 -8.13
CA LEU A 68 7.05 8.86 -6.90
C LEU A 68 7.06 9.80 -5.70
N VAL A 69 6.10 9.61 -4.79
CA VAL A 69 5.91 10.42 -3.59
C VAL A 69 5.92 9.50 -2.37
N ALA A 70 6.77 9.78 -1.38
CA ALA A 70 6.70 9.12 -0.09
C ALA A 70 5.59 9.73 0.76
N GLN A 71 4.76 8.90 1.37
CA GLN A 71 3.64 9.32 2.22
C GLN A 71 3.40 8.31 3.31
N ASP A 72 3.42 8.75 4.56
CA ASP A 72 3.09 7.90 5.71
C ASP A 72 1.75 7.18 5.53
N TRP A 73 1.70 5.91 5.95
CA TRP A 73 0.55 5.03 5.74
C TRP A 73 -0.77 5.59 6.25
N ASP A 74 -0.83 6.11 7.47
CA ASP A 74 -2.07 6.64 8.07
C ASP A 74 -2.66 7.82 7.29
N GLY A 75 -1.82 8.57 6.57
CA GLY A 75 -2.22 9.72 5.76
C GLY A 75 -2.46 9.41 4.28
N ILE A 76 -2.20 8.18 3.82
CA ILE A 76 -2.08 7.89 2.38
C ILE A 76 -3.42 8.00 1.65
N ILE A 77 -4.52 7.48 2.17
CA ILE A 77 -5.86 7.63 1.57
C ILE A 77 -6.38 9.08 1.68
N PRO A 78 -6.36 9.73 2.86
CA PRO A 78 -6.73 11.14 2.97
C PRO A 78 -5.98 12.07 2.00
N ALA A 79 -4.68 11.86 1.80
CA ALA A 79 -3.89 12.69 0.90
C ALA A 79 -4.21 12.44 -0.58
N LEU A 80 -4.57 11.20 -0.99
CA LEU A 80 -5.11 10.91 -2.32
C LEU A 80 -6.42 11.66 -2.57
N VAL A 81 -7.35 11.60 -1.62
CA VAL A 81 -8.64 12.31 -1.70
C VAL A 81 -8.43 13.83 -1.75
N ALA A 82 -7.44 14.34 -1.02
CA ALA A 82 -7.04 15.76 -1.04
C ALA A 82 -6.22 16.17 -2.27
N ASN A 83 -6.08 15.31 -3.30
CA ASN A 83 -5.40 15.61 -4.55
C ASN A 83 -3.87 15.88 -4.41
N LYS A 84 -3.21 15.31 -3.40
CA LYS A 84 -1.77 15.46 -3.23
C LYS A 84 -0.99 14.65 -4.27
N TYR A 85 -1.56 13.53 -4.73
CA TYR A 85 -1.09 12.65 -5.80
C TYR A 85 -2.28 11.98 -6.47
N ASP A 86 -2.03 11.13 -7.46
CA ASP A 86 -3.05 10.64 -8.37
C ASP A 86 -3.34 9.15 -8.19
N ALA A 87 -2.38 8.38 -7.66
CA ALA A 87 -2.52 6.97 -7.37
C ALA A 87 -1.73 6.56 -6.12
N ILE A 88 -2.09 5.43 -5.51
CA ILE A 88 -1.38 4.77 -4.42
C ILE A 88 -0.94 3.39 -4.92
N ILE A 89 0.38 3.13 -4.93
CA ILE A 89 0.98 1.81 -5.13
C ILE A 89 1.86 1.52 -3.92
N ALA A 90 1.26 0.89 -2.89
CA ALA A 90 1.83 0.74 -1.56
C ALA A 90 1.31 -0.51 -0.87
N SER A 91 1.24 -1.65 -1.59
CA SER A 91 0.75 -2.92 -1.04
C SER A 91 -0.62 -2.81 -0.36
N MET A 92 -1.52 -1.99 -0.92
CA MET A 92 -2.81 -1.70 -0.31
C MET A 92 -3.86 -2.78 -0.63
N SER A 93 -4.36 -3.45 0.41
CA SER A 93 -5.45 -4.43 0.30
C SER A 93 -6.73 -3.77 -0.20
N ILE A 94 -7.38 -4.42 -1.16
CA ILE A 94 -8.69 -4.04 -1.67
C ILE A 94 -9.75 -4.47 -0.64
N THR A 95 -10.26 -3.54 0.17
CA THR A 95 -11.31 -3.82 1.16
C THR A 95 -12.58 -3.04 0.85
N ASP A 96 -13.74 -3.56 1.29
CA ASP A 96 -15.02 -2.89 1.10
C ASP A 96 -15.09 -1.56 1.88
N GLU A 97 -14.40 -1.45 3.01
CA GLU A 97 -14.27 -0.21 3.74
C GLU A 97 -13.55 0.86 2.91
N ARG A 98 -12.36 0.53 2.36
CA ARG A 98 -11.58 1.45 1.53
C ARG A 98 -12.31 1.86 0.25
N LYS A 99 -13.08 0.94 -0.36
CA LYS A 99 -13.92 1.22 -1.53
C LYS A 99 -15.03 2.25 -1.27
N GLN A 100 -15.38 2.51 -0.02
CA GLN A 100 -16.33 3.59 0.30
C GLN A 100 -15.71 4.98 0.06
N THR A 101 -14.37 5.07 0.04
CA THR A 101 -13.65 6.35 -0.06
C THR A 101 -12.86 6.49 -1.35
N ILE A 102 -12.30 5.40 -1.87
CA ILE A 102 -11.46 5.37 -3.08
C ILE A 102 -11.87 4.22 -4.00
N ASP A 103 -11.48 4.30 -5.27
CA ASP A 103 -11.57 3.18 -6.21
C ASP A 103 -10.26 2.39 -6.24
N PHE A 104 -10.34 1.16 -6.75
CA PHE A 104 -9.19 0.28 -6.95
C PHE A 104 -9.13 -0.24 -8.39
N THR A 105 -7.93 -0.50 -8.86
CA THR A 105 -7.68 -1.30 -10.06
C THR A 105 -8.00 -2.77 -9.81
N ASN A 106 -7.80 -3.62 -10.82
CA ASN A 106 -7.60 -5.05 -10.62
C ASN A 106 -6.38 -5.26 -9.72
N LYS A 107 -6.31 -6.43 -9.07
CA LYS A 107 -5.14 -6.74 -8.25
C LYS A 107 -3.85 -6.73 -9.09
N TYR A 108 -2.74 -6.41 -8.45
CA TYR A 108 -1.41 -6.65 -9.02
C TYR A 108 -0.62 -7.72 -8.25
N TYR A 109 -1.10 -8.16 -7.06
CA TYR A 109 -0.70 -9.41 -6.42
C TYR A 109 -1.74 -9.89 -5.40
N SER A 110 -1.56 -11.13 -4.88
CA SER A 110 -2.39 -11.71 -3.81
C SER A 110 -1.55 -11.91 -2.55
N ASN A 111 -2.17 -11.77 -1.38
CA ASN A 111 -1.50 -11.79 -0.10
C ASN A 111 -2.17 -12.73 0.90
N TYR A 112 -1.48 -13.04 1.97
CA TYR A 112 -1.92 -13.77 3.16
C TYR A 112 -1.38 -13.09 4.39
N LEU A 113 -2.03 -13.26 5.52
CA LEU A 113 -1.45 -12.88 6.80
C LEU A 113 -0.66 -14.04 7.40
N ALA A 114 0.28 -13.69 8.26
CA ALA A 114 1.07 -14.64 9.03
C ALA A 114 1.30 -14.12 10.46
N VAL A 115 1.51 -15.03 11.37
CA VAL A 115 2.02 -14.73 12.71
C VAL A 115 3.52 -14.98 12.73
N ILE A 116 4.28 -14.04 13.29
CA ILE A 116 5.72 -14.15 13.52
C ILE A 116 5.95 -14.17 15.02
N GLU A 117 6.79 -15.10 15.49
CA GLU A 117 7.16 -15.20 16.90
C GLU A 117 8.60 -15.72 17.06
N PRO A 118 9.21 -15.61 18.27
CA PRO A 118 10.47 -16.27 18.56
C PRO A 118 10.36 -17.78 18.32
N LYS A 119 11.40 -18.41 17.75
CA LYS A 119 11.43 -19.86 17.51
C LYS A 119 11.18 -20.64 18.80
N GLY A 120 10.30 -21.60 18.73
CA GLY A 120 9.95 -22.47 19.86
C GLY A 120 8.87 -21.92 20.78
N SER A 121 8.28 -20.75 20.49
CA SER A 121 7.14 -20.22 21.24
C SER A 121 5.89 -21.10 21.09
N GLY A 122 5.69 -21.68 19.89
CA GLY A 122 4.64 -22.71 19.63
C GLY A 122 3.23 -22.18 19.70
N SER A 123 3.01 -20.87 19.51
CA SER A 123 1.69 -20.26 19.64
C SER A 123 0.87 -20.39 18.37
N GLY A 124 1.32 -19.74 17.30
CA GLY A 124 0.56 -19.63 16.05
C GLY A 124 -0.77 -18.87 16.19
N PRO A 125 -1.51 -18.69 15.08
CA PRO A 125 -2.71 -17.84 15.05
C PRO A 125 -3.81 -18.26 16.06
N GLY A 126 -3.91 -19.54 16.37
CA GLY A 126 -4.94 -20.07 17.28
C GLY A 126 -4.63 -19.93 18.77
N ASN A 127 -3.40 -19.58 19.17
CA ASN A 127 -2.94 -19.63 20.56
C ASN A 127 -2.17 -18.36 20.99
N LEU A 128 -2.72 -17.20 20.70
CA LEU A 128 -2.14 -15.89 21.06
C LEU A 128 -2.74 -15.31 22.36
N ALA A 129 -3.65 -16.00 23.02
CA ALA A 129 -4.30 -15.51 24.25
C ALA A 129 -3.26 -15.20 25.35
N GLY A 130 -3.39 -14.04 25.99
CA GLY A 130 -2.49 -13.56 27.03
C GLY A 130 -1.15 -13.00 26.52
N LYS A 131 -0.93 -12.96 25.20
CA LYS A 131 0.30 -12.48 24.60
C LYS A 131 0.20 -11.00 24.22
N SER A 132 1.36 -10.34 24.12
CA SER A 132 1.50 -9.01 23.53
C SER A 132 1.74 -9.15 22.04
N VAL A 133 0.78 -8.72 21.21
CA VAL A 133 0.78 -8.95 19.77
C VAL A 133 0.81 -7.62 19.02
N GLY A 134 1.80 -7.43 18.14
CA GLY A 134 1.96 -6.22 17.33
C GLY A 134 1.35 -6.35 15.95
N ALA A 135 0.91 -5.22 15.38
CA ALA A 135 0.58 -5.06 13.98
C ALA A 135 0.77 -3.60 13.55
N GLN A 136 0.96 -3.35 12.27
CA GLN A 136 0.90 -1.98 11.76
C GLN A 136 -0.57 -1.54 11.72
N ARG A 137 -0.87 -0.33 12.26
CA ARG A 137 -2.23 0.22 12.33
C ARG A 137 -2.83 0.43 10.93
N SER A 138 -4.15 0.48 10.85
CA SER A 138 -4.90 0.76 9.61
C SER A 138 -4.62 -0.24 8.48
N THR A 139 -4.17 -1.46 8.82
CA THR A 139 -3.95 -2.58 7.89
C THR A 139 -4.95 -3.70 8.11
N VAL A 140 -5.07 -4.61 7.14
CA VAL A 140 -5.86 -5.85 7.32
C VAL A 140 -5.27 -6.75 8.41
N ALA A 141 -3.97 -6.66 8.67
CA ALA A 141 -3.31 -7.37 9.76
C ALA A 141 -3.75 -6.84 11.13
N SER A 142 -3.82 -5.51 11.30
CA SER A 142 -4.34 -4.92 12.54
C SER A 142 -5.81 -5.23 12.74
N GLN A 143 -6.62 -5.15 11.68
CA GLN A 143 -8.04 -5.49 11.75
C GLN A 143 -8.23 -6.96 12.18
N TRP A 144 -7.49 -7.88 11.57
CA TRP A 144 -7.53 -9.29 11.98
C TRP A 144 -7.13 -9.48 13.45
N ALA A 145 -6.08 -8.78 13.90
CA ALA A 145 -5.65 -8.86 15.30
C ALA A 145 -6.70 -8.32 16.25
N GLU A 146 -7.32 -7.19 15.93
CA GLU A 146 -8.40 -6.61 16.73
C GLU A 146 -9.63 -7.54 16.78
N ASP A 147 -10.08 -8.06 15.63
CA ASP A 147 -11.27 -8.92 15.55
C ASP A 147 -11.10 -10.27 16.28
N ASN A 148 -9.88 -10.82 16.25
CA ASN A 148 -9.64 -12.17 16.78
C ASN A 148 -8.99 -12.20 18.18
N LEU A 149 -8.33 -11.12 18.60
CA LEU A 149 -7.50 -11.12 19.81
C LEU A 149 -7.94 -10.09 20.86
N MET A 150 -8.76 -9.09 20.52
CA MET A 150 -9.20 -8.05 21.48
C MET A 150 -9.90 -8.70 22.67
N GLY A 151 -9.52 -8.28 23.89
CA GLY A 151 -10.01 -8.86 25.14
C GLY A 151 -9.39 -10.20 25.52
N ARG A 152 -8.54 -10.78 24.65
CA ARG A 152 -7.81 -12.05 24.90
C ARG A 152 -6.29 -11.85 24.89
N SER A 153 -5.80 -10.81 24.25
CA SER A 153 -4.38 -10.46 24.09
C SER A 153 -4.19 -8.95 24.22
N ASP A 154 -2.95 -8.53 24.47
CA ASP A 154 -2.55 -7.12 24.45
C ASP A 154 -2.14 -6.76 23.01
N VAL A 155 -3.09 -6.20 22.22
CA VAL A 155 -2.84 -5.81 20.83
C VAL A 155 -2.21 -4.42 20.79
N LYS A 156 -1.00 -4.32 20.23
CA LYS A 156 -0.25 -3.06 20.07
C LYS A 156 -0.16 -2.66 18.59
N LEU A 157 -0.60 -1.45 18.29
CA LEU A 157 -0.60 -0.93 16.93
C LEU A 157 0.53 0.09 16.73
N TYR A 158 1.24 -0.05 15.62
CA TYR A 158 2.43 0.72 15.26
C TYR A 158 2.19 1.55 14.00
N ASP A 159 2.85 2.68 13.90
CA ASP A 159 2.76 3.55 12.71
C ASP A 159 3.36 2.89 11.47
N THR A 160 4.43 2.10 11.64
CA THR A 160 5.09 1.38 10.56
C THR A 160 5.32 -0.09 10.93
N GLN A 161 5.39 -0.94 9.91
CA GLN A 161 5.75 -2.34 10.04
C GLN A 161 7.14 -2.51 10.67
N THR A 162 8.10 -1.69 10.28
CA THR A 162 9.47 -1.73 10.80
C THR A 162 9.55 -1.39 12.28
N ALA A 163 8.70 -0.49 12.79
CA ALA A 163 8.62 -0.19 14.21
C ALA A 163 8.10 -1.40 15.02
N ALA A 164 7.10 -2.11 14.49
CA ALA A 164 6.59 -3.33 15.12
C ALA A 164 7.66 -4.44 15.15
N TYR A 165 8.42 -4.62 14.07
CA TYR A 165 9.55 -5.56 14.04
C TYR A 165 10.65 -5.20 15.05
N ALA A 166 10.95 -3.93 15.23
CA ALA A 166 11.91 -3.48 16.22
C ALA A 166 11.46 -3.83 17.65
N ASP A 167 10.18 -3.70 17.96
CA ASP A 167 9.62 -4.07 19.26
C ASP A 167 9.57 -5.59 19.45
N LEU A 168 9.28 -6.36 18.41
CA LEU A 168 9.37 -7.82 18.45
C LEU A 168 10.82 -8.27 18.73
N SER A 169 11.79 -7.69 18.02
CA SER A 169 13.22 -8.01 18.22
C SER A 169 13.73 -7.63 19.62
N ALA A 170 13.17 -6.59 20.21
CA ALA A 170 13.52 -6.14 21.55
C ALA A 170 12.79 -6.92 22.66
N GLY A 171 11.98 -7.93 22.34
CA GLY A 171 11.21 -8.71 23.29
C GLY A 171 10.07 -7.95 23.98
N ARG A 172 9.61 -6.83 23.40
CA ARG A 172 8.45 -6.06 23.86
C ARG A 172 7.14 -6.57 23.31
N LEU A 173 7.22 -7.46 22.32
CA LEU A 173 6.11 -8.23 21.77
C LEU A 173 6.44 -9.71 21.86
N ASP A 174 5.42 -10.53 22.10
CA ASP A 174 5.52 -12.00 22.04
C ASP A 174 5.32 -12.50 20.61
N ALA A 175 4.53 -11.79 19.81
CA ALA A 175 4.22 -12.12 18.42
C ALA A 175 3.87 -10.87 17.62
N MET A 176 3.82 -11.03 16.31
CA MET A 176 3.36 -9.99 15.39
C MET A 176 2.47 -10.62 14.31
N VAL A 177 1.38 -9.95 13.97
CA VAL A 177 0.57 -10.25 12.77
C VAL A 177 1.02 -9.34 11.65
N SER A 178 1.30 -9.90 10.50
CA SER A 178 1.84 -9.20 9.33
C SER A 178 1.41 -9.88 8.05
N ASP A 179 1.54 -9.19 6.94
CA ASP A 179 1.54 -9.81 5.62
C ASP A 179 2.69 -10.81 5.50
N ILE A 180 2.44 -11.92 4.80
CA ILE A 180 3.39 -13.05 4.76
C ILE A 180 4.71 -12.70 4.07
N TYR A 181 4.69 -11.91 2.99
CA TYR A 181 5.92 -11.62 2.23
C TYR A 181 6.87 -10.67 2.96
N PRO A 182 6.45 -9.57 3.60
CA PRO A 182 7.30 -8.79 4.49
C PRO A 182 7.82 -9.60 5.67
N ALA A 183 6.99 -10.50 6.22
CA ALA A 183 7.40 -11.41 7.27
C ALA A 183 8.55 -12.32 6.81
N MET A 184 8.40 -12.96 5.64
CA MET A 184 9.42 -13.84 5.07
C MET A 184 10.71 -13.08 4.73
N ASP A 185 10.60 -11.85 4.28
CA ASP A 185 11.78 -11.01 4.00
C ASP A 185 12.53 -10.67 5.29
N TRP A 186 11.83 -10.19 6.29
CA TRP A 186 12.43 -9.87 7.59
C TRP A 186 13.10 -11.08 8.26
N LEU A 187 12.52 -12.28 8.12
CA LEU A 187 13.04 -13.52 8.67
C LEU A 187 14.38 -13.96 8.06
N LYS A 188 14.77 -13.47 6.88
CA LYS A 188 16.08 -13.76 6.28
C LYS A 188 17.22 -13.30 7.18
N ASP A 189 17.07 -12.15 7.82
CA ASP A 189 18.07 -11.54 8.68
C ASP A 189 17.81 -11.78 10.18
N ASN A 190 16.66 -12.37 10.53
CA ASN A 190 16.20 -12.56 11.90
C ASN A 190 15.97 -14.04 12.22
N SER A 191 17.05 -14.83 12.17
CA SER A 191 17.01 -16.29 12.29
C SER A 191 16.52 -16.83 13.65
N GLY A 192 16.39 -15.98 14.68
CA GLY A 192 15.81 -16.31 15.99
C GLY A 192 14.27 -16.39 15.98
N TYR A 193 13.63 -15.98 14.89
CA TYR A 193 12.18 -15.92 14.71
C TYR A 193 11.73 -16.88 13.61
N ALA A 194 10.43 -17.14 13.58
CA ALA A 194 9.80 -17.98 12.56
C ALA A 194 8.35 -17.59 12.33
N LEU A 195 7.81 -17.97 11.18
CA LEU A 195 6.35 -18.03 10.99
C LEU A 195 5.78 -19.08 11.93
N ALA A 196 4.68 -18.75 12.60
CA ALA A 196 4.01 -19.58 13.58
C ALA A 196 2.69 -20.12 13.03
N GLY A 197 2.60 -21.43 12.90
CA GLY A 197 1.42 -22.11 12.33
C GLY A 197 1.24 -21.85 10.83
N ASP A 198 0.03 -22.08 10.35
CA ASP A 198 -0.34 -21.90 8.97
C ASP A 198 -0.57 -20.40 8.65
N LYS A 199 -0.40 -20.04 7.38
CA LYS A 199 -0.79 -18.72 6.89
C LYS A 199 -2.30 -18.51 7.07
N ILE A 200 -2.68 -17.28 7.33
CA ILE A 200 -4.08 -16.89 7.49
C ILE A 200 -4.58 -16.40 6.13
N ASP A 201 -5.49 -17.16 5.55
CA ASP A 201 -6.13 -16.79 4.29
C ASP A 201 -7.37 -15.93 4.55
N ILE A 202 -7.29 -14.66 4.16
CA ILE A 202 -8.39 -13.70 4.23
C ILE A 202 -8.85 -13.29 2.82
N ASN A 203 -8.45 -14.05 1.79
CA ASN A 203 -8.68 -13.73 0.37
C ASN A 203 -8.19 -12.33 -0.01
N ASP A 204 -7.02 -11.96 0.50
CA ASP A 204 -6.47 -10.62 0.33
C ASP A 204 -5.93 -10.39 -1.08
N GLN A 205 -6.43 -9.35 -1.72
CA GLN A 205 -6.03 -8.89 -3.04
C GLN A 205 -5.50 -7.47 -2.94
N ILE A 206 -4.35 -7.24 -3.52
CA ILE A 206 -3.67 -5.95 -3.46
C ILE A 206 -3.86 -5.19 -4.77
N GLY A 207 -4.34 -3.96 -4.68
CA GLY A 207 -4.64 -3.12 -5.83
C GLY A 207 -4.08 -1.71 -5.74
N ILE A 208 -4.11 -1.02 -6.87
CA ILE A 208 -3.72 0.39 -6.94
C ILE A 208 -4.92 1.24 -6.52
N GLY A 209 -4.74 2.06 -5.48
CA GLY A 209 -5.76 3.00 -5.04
C GLY A 209 -5.80 4.24 -5.93
N ILE A 210 -6.99 4.66 -6.32
CA ILE A 210 -7.24 5.88 -7.11
C ILE A 210 -8.46 6.61 -6.57
N ARG A 211 -8.62 7.90 -6.86
CA ARG A 211 -9.83 8.63 -6.46
C ARG A 211 -11.07 8.04 -7.13
N GLN A 212 -12.20 8.07 -6.43
CA GLN A 212 -13.47 7.66 -7.02
C GLN A 212 -13.83 8.51 -8.26
N GLY A 213 -14.33 7.83 -9.28
CA GLY A 213 -14.76 8.46 -10.53
C GLY A 213 -13.67 8.67 -11.58
N GLU A 214 -12.39 8.38 -11.27
CA GLU A 214 -11.29 8.44 -12.24
C GLU A 214 -11.22 7.17 -13.11
N SER A 215 -12.30 6.88 -13.82
CA SER A 215 -12.48 5.65 -14.60
C SER A 215 -11.42 5.44 -15.69
N ASP A 216 -10.96 6.54 -16.32
CA ASP A 216 -9.96 6.47 -17.38
C ASP A 216 -8.57 6.12 -16.84
N LEU A 217 -8.18 6.69 -15.71
CA LEU A 217 -6.94 6.34 -15.02
C LEU A 217 -6.97 4.88 -14.56
N LYS A 218 -8.11 4.44 -13.98
CA LYS A 218 -8.33 3.03 -13.61
C LYS A 218 -8.18 2.09 -14.80
N ALA A 219 -8.80 2.43 -15.93
CA ALA A 219 -8.71 1.63 -17.14
C ALA A 219 -7.28 1.58 -17.70
N ALA A 220 -6.55 2.70 -17.66
CA ALA A 220 -5.15 2.76 -18.08
C ALA A 220 -4.26 1.86 -17.23
N PHE A 221 -4.37 1.93 -15.89
CA PHE A 221 -3.64 1.05 -14.99
C PHE A 221 -3.98 -0.43 -15.20
N ASN A 222 -5.27 -0.78 -15.32
CA ASN A 222 -5.68 -2.17 -15.55
C ASN A 222 -5.07 -2.73 -16.85
N LYS A 223 -5.12 -1.94 -17.93
CA LYS A 223 -4.51 -2.32 -19.20
C LYS A 223 -2.99 -2.49 -19.07
N ALA A 224 -2.33 -1.59 -18.33
CA ALA A 224 -0.88 -1.69 -18.10
C ALA A 224 -0.52 -2.91 -17.24
N ILE A 225 -1.30 -3.25 -16.20
CA ILE A 225 -1.11 -4.47 -15.40
C ILE A 225 -1.20 -5.71 -16.31
N GLU A 226 -2.21 -5.80 -17.16
CA GLU A 226 -2.35 -6.90 -18.13
C GLU A 226 -1.16 -6.98 -19.10
N ALA A 227 -0.71 -5.82 -19.60
CA ALA A 227 0.40 -5.75 -20.55
C ALA A 227 1.74 -6.19 -19.94
N ILE A 228 2.11 -5.69 -18.74
CA ILE A 228 3.37 -6.11 -18.09
C ILE A 228 3.35 -7.60 -17.68
N ARG A 229 2.17 -8.15 -17.44
CA ARG A 229 2.02 -9.60 -17.24
C ARG A 229 2.21 -10.39 -18.51
N ALA A 230 1.59 -9.95 -19.60
CA ALA A 230 1.64 -10.63 -20.89
C ALA A 230 3.03 -10.59 -21.54
N ASN A 231 3.76 -9.47 -21.38
CA ASN A 231 5.10 -9.30 -21.97
C ASN A 231 6.25 -9.83 -21.08
N GLY A 232 5.96 -10.38 -19.90
CA GLY A 232 6.93 -10.97 -18.98
C GLY A 232 7.62 -9.98 -18.03
N LYS A 233 7.37 -8.66 -18.13
CA LYS A 233 7.96 -7.65 -17.25
C LYS A 233 7.57 -7.87 -15.79
N TYR A 234 6.32 -8.26 -15.53
CA TYR A 234 5.87 -8.61 -14.17
C TYR A 234 6.69 -9.77 -13.59
N ALA A 235 6.89 -10.84 -14.36
CA ALA A 235 7.66 -12.01 -13.90
C ALA A 235 9.13 -11.64 -13.65
N GLU A 236 9.72 -10.78 -14.47
CA GLU A 236 11.08 -10.25 -14.26
C GLU A 236 11.17 -9.49 -12.92
N ILE A 237 10.23 -8.58 -12.65
CA ILE A 237 10.19 -7.82 -11.40
C ILE A 237 9.94 -8.76 -10.22
N ASN A 238 8.94 -9.64 -10.31
CA ASN A 238 8.61 -10.60 -9.26
C ASN A 238 9.83 -11.43 -8.83
N ALA A 239 10.61 -11.91 -9.79
CA ALA A 239 11.79 -12.74 -9.52
C ALA A 239 12.93 -12.02 -8.79
N LYS A 240 12.95 -10.68 -8.77
CA LYS A 240 13.92 -9.91 -7.97
C LYS A 240 13.65 -10.00 -6.48
N TYR A 241 12.39 -10.17 -6.09
CA TYR A 241 11.94 -10.05 -4.69
C TYR A 241 11.44 -11.36 -4.12
N PHE A 242 10.83 -12.21 -4.93
CA PHE A 242 10.10 -13.40 -4.50
C PHE A 242 10.52 -14.66 -5.26
N ALA A 243 10.60 -15.79 -4.53
CA ALA A 243 10.95 -17.08 -5.13
C ALA A 243 9.79 -17.72 -5.91
N ALA A 244 8.56 -17.29 -5.66
CA ALA A 244 7.35 -17.76 -6.35
C ALA A 244 6.58 -16.57 -6.97
N ASP A 245 5.74 -16.86 -7.95
CA ASP A 245 4.80 -15.87 -8.48
C ASP A 245 3.75 -15.54 -7.42
N ILE A 246 3.61 -14.26 -7.08
CA ILE A 246 2.68 -13.78 -6.05
C ILE A 246 1.38 -13.20 -6.62
N TYR A 247 1.18 -13.24 -7.94
CA TYR A 247 -0.01 -12.67 -8.58
C TYR A 247 -1.32 -13.40 -8.19
#